data_02444110c84acfc65eb98d57af88c8cd
#
_entry.id   02444110c84acfc65eb98d57af88c8cd
#
_cell.length_a   1.000
_cell.length_b   1.000
_cell.length_c   1.000
_cell.angle_alpha   90.00
_cell.angle_beta   90.00
_cell.angle_gamma   90.00
#
_symmetry.space_group_name_H-M   'P 1'
#
loop_
_entity.id
_entity.type
_entity.pdbx_description
1 polymer ?
#
loop_
_entity_poly.entity_id
_entity_poly.type
_entity_poly.pdbx_seq_one_letter_code
_entity_poly.pdbx_strand_id
1 'polypeptide(L)'
;MSAVTPTAAAGKNNISELQAERLRAARWFLVPMILALIVVAGWPLYRTIYFSFTNASFTDLYGAEFVGFDNYLKWTTLKSGKVLWGGTLADPAWWNALWNTLRFSFVSVLLETILGTIVALVLNAEFKGRGLVRAAILIPWAIPTIVSAKMWSWMLNDQFGILNDLFVRLGFIDAPIAWAATADTAMFAVLMVDVWKTTPFMALLILAGLQMVPKDIYEAAEIDGIHPVKVFFKVTLPLIKPALMVAV
;
A
#
# COMPACT_ATOMS: atom_id res chain seq x y z
N MET A 1 -54.34 -18.50 -37.05
CA MET A 1 -53.44 -18.77 -35.94
C MET A 1 -52.08 -19.06 -36.51
N SER A 2 -51.24 -18.07 -36.63
CA SER A 2 -49.88 -18.22 -37.14
C SER A 2 -48.93 -18.04 -35.99
N ALA A 3 -48.20 -19.10 -35.66
CA ALA A 3 -47.22 -19.14 -34.59
C ALA A 3 -45.97 -18.34 -35.00
N VAL A 4 -45.67 -17.27 -34.26
CA VAL A 4 -44.42 -16.53 -34.37
C VAL A 4 -43.39 -17.24 -33.50
N THR A 5 -42.42 -17.87 -34.15
CA THR A 5 -41.24 -18.43 -33.50
C THR A 5 -40.25 -17.30 -33.13
N PRO A 6 -39.82 -17.14 -31.89
CA PRO A 6 -38.78 -16.17 -31.58
C PRO A 6 -37.41 -16.76 -31.95
N THR A 7 -36.80 -16.20 -32.96
CA THR A 7 -35.40 -16.47 -33.31
C THR A 7 -34.49 -15.84 -32.25
N ALA A 8 -33.92 -16.68 -31.39
CA ALA A 8 -32.86 -16.26 -30.49
C ALA A 8 -31.62 -15.95 -31.31
N ALA A 9 -31.40 -14.68 -31.63
CA ALA A 9 -30.15 -14.19 -32.18
C ALA A 9 -29.09 -14.19 -31.05
N ALA A 10 -28.18 -15.13 -31.13
CA ALA A 10 -26.99 -15.18 -30.33
C ALA A 10 -26.20 -13.85 -30.46
N GLY A 11 -26.15 -13.07 -29.39
CA GLY A 11 -25.44 -11.83 -29.34
C GLY A 11 -23.92 -12.10 -29.44
N LYS A 12 -23.35 -12.04 -30.63
CA LYS A 12 -21.95 -11.74 -30.85
C LYS A 12 -21.70 -10.35 -30.23
N ASN A 13 -20.71 -10.23 -29.38
CA ASN A 13 -20.20 -8.97 -28.83
C ASN A 13 -19.76 -8.04 -29.99
N ASN A 14 -20.70 -7.38 -30.62
CA ASN A 14 -20.40 -6.33 -31.57
C ASN A 14 -20.00 -5.09 -30.74
N ILE A 15 -18.69 -4.95 -30.52
CA ILE A 15 -18.13 -3.69 -30.03
C ILE A 15 -18.63 -2.62 -31.00
N SER A 16 -19.37 -1.62 -30.52
CA SER A 16 -19.87 -0.54 -31.39
C SER A 16 -18.67 0.14 -32.07
N GLU A 17 -18.85 0.66 -33.28
CA GLU A 17 -17.77 1.35 -34.03
C GLU A 17 -17.09 2.44 -33.16
N LEU A 18 -17.88 3.18 -32.38
CA LEU A 18 -17.39 4.16 -31.41
C LEU A 18 -16.51 3.55 -30.32
N GLN A 19 -16.84 2.37 -29.84
CA GLN A 19 -15.99 1.67 -28.85
C GLN A 19 -14.70 1.17 -29.48
N ALA A 20 -14.76 0.67 -30.71
CA ALA A 20 -13.56 0.25 -31.44
C ALA A 20 -12.61 1.43 -31.74
N GLU A 21 -13.16 2.58 -32.06
CA GLU A 21 -12.39 3.81 -32.29
C GLU A 21 -11.75 4.33 -30.98
N ARG A 22 -12.49 4.36 -29.89
CA ARG A 22 -11.96 4.72 -28.56
C ARG A 22 -10.87 3.76 -28.12
N LEU A 23 -11.01 2.47 -28.32
CA LEU A 23 -9.99 1.47 -28.00
C LEU A 23 -8.73 1.66 -28.87
N ARG A 24 -8.90 2.01 -30.14
CA ARG A 24 -7.77 2.31 -31.05
C ARG A 24 -7.04 3.55 -30.62
N ALA A 25 -7.76 4.64 -30.35
CA ALA A 25 -7.18 5.87 -29.82
C ALA A 25 -6.45 5.64 -28.48
N ALA A 26 -7.09 4.94 -27.54
CA ALA A 26 -6.47 4.62 -26.25
C ALA A 26 -5.16 3.83 -26.41
N ARG A 27 -5.10 2.85 -27.31
CA ARG A 27 -3.85 2.10 -27.59
C ARG A 27 -2.74 3.04 -28.09
N TRP A 28 -3.03 3.94 -29.03
CA TRP A 28 -2.04 4.88 -29.54
C TRP A 28 -1.53 5.85 -28.48
N PHE A 29 -2.40 6.33 -27.60
CA PHE A 29 -2.00 7.19 -26.49
C PHE A 29 -1.19 6.44 -25.40
N LEU A 30 -1.47 5.14 -25.20
CA LEU A 30 -0.75 4.33 -24.22
C LEU A 30 0.61 3.85 -24.71
N VAL A 31 0.84 3.71 -26.02
CA VAL A 31 2.11 3.22 -26.60
C VAL A 31 3.31 4.00 -26.10
N PRO A 32 3.39 5.34 -26.16
CA PRO A 32 4.56 6.08 -25.69
C PRO A 32 4.86 5.85 -24.21
N MET A 33 3.80 5.80 -23.38
CA MET A 33 3.92 5.54 -21.95
C MET A 33 4.46 4.12 -21.69
N ILE A 34 3.91 3.12 -22.37
CA ILE A 34 4.34 1.71 -22.22
C ILE A 34 5.80 1.56 -22.68
N LEU A 35 6.20 2.19 -23.80
CA LEU A 35 7.57 2.16 -24.25
C LEU A 35 8.53 2.81 -23.24
N ALA A 36 8.16 3.96 -22.68
CA ALA A 36 8.94 4.59 -21.62
C ALA A 36 9.06 3.68 -20.38
N LEU A 37 7.98 3.04 -19.95
CA LEU A 37 7.99 2.09 -18.83
C LEU A 37 8.86 0.86 -19.12
N ILE A 38 8.82 0.29 -20.32
CA ILE A 38 9.67 -0.84 -20.71
C ILE A 38 11.15 -0.45 -20.65
N VAL A 39 11.52 0.73 -21.11
CA VAL A 39 12.91 1.19 -21.08
C VAL A 39 13.35 1.54 -19.65
N VAL A 40 12.56 2.33 -18.92
CA VAL A 40 12.97 2.87 -17.62
C VAL A 40 12.82 1.84 -16.49
N ALA A 41 11.79 1.04 -16.50
CA ALA A 41 11.53 0.04 -15.47
C ALA A 41 11.81 -1.40 -15.93
N GLY A 42 11.45 -1.74 -17.17
CA GLY A 42 11.56 -3.11 -17.69
C GLY A 42 13.04 -3.53 -17.86
N TRP A 43 13.91 -2.63 -18.34
CA TRP A 43 15.33 -2.96 -18.49
C TRP A 43 16.06 -3.21 -17.15
N PRO A 44 15.97 -2.34 -16.13
CA PRO A 44 16.55 -2.63 -14.82
C PRO A 44 15.97 -3.90 -14.19
N LEU A 45 14.66 -4.13 -14.31
CA LEU A 45 14.00 -5.32 -13.79
C LEU A 45 14.55 -6.59 -14.45
N TYR A 46 14.66 -6.60 -15.80
CA TYR A 46 15.28 -7.70 -16.54
C TYR A 46 16.71 -7.96 -16.06
N ARG A 47 17.53 -6.91 -15.92
CA ARG A 47 18.91 -7.02 -15.42
C ARG A 47 18.96 -7.57 -14.00
N THR A 48 18.09 -7.14 -13.12
CA THR A 48 18.01 -7.65 -11.75
C THR A 48 17.66 -9.15 -11.73
N ILE A 49 16.66 -9.55 -12.53
CA ILE A 49 16.29 -10.96 -12.66
C ILE A 49 17.46 -11.76 -13.27
N TYR A 50 18.11 -11.28 -14.32
CA TYR A 50 19.26 -11.95 -14.92
C TYR A 50 20.41 -12.14 -13.91
N PHE A 51 20.79 -11.07 -13.19
CA PHE A 51 21.86 -11.15 -12.19
C PHE A 51 21.52 -12.08 -11.02
N SER A 52 20.24 -12.25 -10.70
CA SER A 52 19.84 -13.18 -9.65
C SER A 52 20.20 -14.65 -9.97
N PHE A 53 20.45 -14.98 -11.24
CA PHE A 53 20.89 -16.30 -11.68
C PHE A 53 22.40 -16.37 -11.98
N THR A 54 23.16 -15.34 -11.63
CA THR A 54 24.60 -15.29 -11.85
C THR A 54 25.35 -15.11 -10.53
N ASN A 55 26.67 -15.34 -10.55
CA ASN A 55 27.55 -15.02 -9.42
C ASN A 55 28.04 -13.54 -9.44
N ALA A 56 27.29 -12.64 -10.10
CA ALA A 56 27.61 -11.22 -10.19
C ALA A 56 27.85 -10.60 -8.82
N SER A 57 28.88 -9.78 -8.72
CA SER A 57 29.15 -8.92 -7.56
C SER A 57 29.20 -7.46 -7.99
N PHE A 58 29.06 -6.54 -7.04
CA PHE A 58 29.17 -5.10 -7.32
C PHE A 58 30.55 -4.71 -7.89
N THR A 59 31.57 -5.52 -7.67
CA THR A 59 32.93 -5.32 -8.15
C THR A 59 33.16 -5.92 -9.54
N ASP A 60 32.36 -6.92 -9.93
CA ASP A 60 32.42 -7.57 -11.23
C ASP A 60 31.02 -7.97 -11.72
N LEU A 61 30.41 -7.06 -12.49
CA LEU A 61 29.11 -7.28 -13.12
C LEU A 61 29.22 -7.91 -14.53
N TYR A 62 30.39 -7.76 -15.18
CA TYR A 62 30.58 -8.17 -16.57
C TYR A 62 31.26 -9.54 -16.73
N GLY A 63 32.07 -9.95 -15.75
CA GLY A 63 32.66 -11.29 -15.68
C GLY A 63 31.77 -12.33 -14.99
N ALA A 64 30.52 -12.01 -14.72
CA ALA A 64 29.62 -12.89 -14.02
C ALA A 64 29.21 -14.11 -14.84
N GLU A 65 29.36 -15.29 -14.24
CA GLU A 65 28.96 -16.56 -14.81
C GLU A 65 27.52 -16.94 -14.38
N PHE A 66 26.83 -17.67 -15.24
CA PHE A 66 25.49 -18.15 -14.92
C PHE A 66 25.58 -19.34 -13.96
N VAL A 67 25.00 -19.20 -12.78
CA VAL A 67 24.99 -20.22 -11.71
C VAL A 67 23.61 -20.85 -11.46
N GLY A 68 22.63 -20.51 -12.30
CA GLY A 68 21.27 -21.03 -12.17
C GLY A 68 20.61 -20.62 -10.85
N PHE A 69 20.09 -21.59 -10.11
CA PHE A 69 19.37 -21.35 -8.85
C PHE A 69 20.25 -21.36 -7.59
N ASP A 70 21.57 -21.39 -7.72
CA ASP A 70 22.50 -21.48 -6.59
C ASP A 70 22.35 -20.34 -5.58
N ASN A 71 21.97 -19.14 -6.04
CA ASN A 71 21.70 -18.01 -5.18
C ASN A 71 20.43 -18.19 -4.33
N TYR A 72 19.49 -18.97 -4.83
CA TYR A 72 18.22 -19.24 -4.15
C TYR A 72 18.31 -20.45 -3.23
N LEU A 73 18.85 -21.56 -3.75
CA LEU A 73 19.01 -22.78 -2.99
C LEU A 73 20.23 -23.54 -3.51
N LYS A 74 21.20 -23.74 -2.65
CA LYS A 74 22.43 -24.49 -2.93
C LYS A 74 22.64 -25.54 -1.84
N TRP A 75 23.12 -26.72 -2.21
CA TRP A 75 23.58 -27.72 -1.26
C TRP A 75 25.05 -28.04 -1.48
N THR A 76 25.80 -28.14 -0.41
CA THR A 76 27.21 -28.50 -0.43
C THR A 76 27.43 -29.67 0.53
N THR A 77 27.98 -30.79 0.01
CA THR A 77 28.32 -31.91 0.85
C THR A 77 29.74 -31.73 1.40
N LEU A 78 29.87 -31.61 2.72
CA LEU A 78 31.17 -31.58 3.39
C LEU A 78 31.90 -32.94 3.30
N LYS A 79 33.24 -32.93 3.46
CA LYS A 79 34.04 -34.16 3.52
C LYS A 79 33.59 -35.15 4.62
N SER A 80 32.88 -34.65 5.63
CA SER A 80 32.25 -35.43 6.70
C SER A 80 30.93 -36.11 6.31
N GLY A 81 30.47 -35.95 5.06
CA GLY A 81 29.16 -36.47 4.59
C GLY A 81 27.97 -35.62 5.00
N LYS A 82 28.16 -34.51 5.75
CA LYS A 82 27.08 -33.61 6.15
C LYS A 82 26.72 -32.70 4.98
N VAL A 83 25.42 -32.60 4.67
CA VAL A 83 24.89 -31.66 3.68
C VAL A 83 24.61 -30.32 4.35
N LEU A 84 25.20 -29.25 3.81
CA LEU A 84 24.89 -27.88 4.17
C LEU A 84 24.01 -27.25 3.09
N TRP A 85 22.90 -26.69 3.51
CA TRP A 85 22.04 -25.89 2.67
C TRP A 85 22.47 -24.43 2.75
N GLY A 86 22.55 -23.77 1.61
CA GLY A 86 22.87 -22.36 1.45
C GLY A 86 21.94 -21.68 0.45
N GLY A 87 22.16 -20.41 0.22
CA GLY A 87 21.30 -19.58 -0.62
C GLY A 87 20.16 -18.91 0.18
N THR A 88 19.45 -18.02 -0.48
CA THR A 88 18.42 -17.15 0.13
C THR A 88 17.33 -17.95 0.84
N LEU A 89 16.86 -19.04 0.25
CA LEU A 89 15.77 -19.86 0.81
C LEU A 89 16.18 -20.69 2.02
N ALA A 90 17.48 -20.94 2.19
CA ALA A 90 18.02 -21.65 3.35
C ALA A 90 18.40 -20.71 4.51
N ASP A 91 18.38 -19.39 4.28
CA ASP A 91 18.75 -18.38 5.27
C ASP A 91 17.55 -17.99 6.15
N PRO A 92 17.60 -18.28 7.48
CA PRO A 92 16.56 -17.85 8.40
C PRO A 92 16.37 -16.34 8.45
N ALA A 93 17.44 -15.54 8.22
CA ALA A 93 17.37 -14.09 8.23
C ALA A 93 16.48 -13.57 7.11
N TRP A 94 16.49 -14.20 5.94
CA TRP A 94 15.63 -13.87 4.83
C TRP A 94 14.14 -14.10 5.16
N TRP A 95 13.82 -15.22 5.78
CA TRP A 95 12.45 -15.52 6.21
C TRP A 95 11.95 -14.57 7.29
N ASN A 96 12.82 -14.20 8.22
CA ASN A 96 12.52 -13.19 9.23
C ASN A 96 12.25 -11.81 8.60
N ALA A 97 13.08 -11.41 7.62
CA ALA A 97 12.89 -10.17 6.88
C ALA A 97 11.57 -10.18 6.10
N LEU A 98 11.27 -11.28 5.40
CA LEU A 98 10.00 -11.46 4.69
C LEU A 98 8.81 -11.36 5.65
N TRP A 99 8.87 -12.07 6.78
CA TRP A 99 7.80 -12.04 7.77
C TRP A 99 7.59 -10.65 8.38
N ASN A 100 8.68 -9.95 8.70
CA ASN A 100 8.61 -8.58 9.20
C ASN A 100 7.99 -7.63 8.16
N THR A 101 8.35 -7.77 6.89
CA THR A 101 7.77 -6.99 5.79
C THR A 101 6.27 -7.25 5.64
N LEU A 102 5.86 -8.51 5.67
CA LEU A 102 4.44 -8.87 5.57
C LEU A 102 3.62 -8.34 6.77
N ARG A 103 4.16 -8.49 7.98
CA ARG A 103 3.52 -7.94 9.19
C ARG A 103 3.42 -6.43 9.13
N PHE A 104 4.51 -5.75 8.79
CA PHE A 104 4.53 -4.31 8.63
C PHE A 104 3.47 -3.85 7.63
N SER A 105 3.51 -4.38 6.40
CA SER A 105 2.59 -3.98 5.34
C SER A 105 1.12 -4.24 5.72
N PHE A 106 0.83 -5.41 6.26
CA PHE A 106 -0.55 -5.74 6.65
C PHE A 106 -1.08 -4.82 7.75
N VAL A 107 -0.27 -4.61 8.81
CA VAL A 107 -0.69 -3.79 9.95
C VAL A 107 -0.77 -2.31 9.56
N SER A 108 0.22 -1.79 8.81
CA SER A 108 0.24 -0.40 8.36
C SER A 108 -0.98 -0.10 7.49
N VAL A 109 -1.20 -0.87 6.42
CA VAL A 109 -2.32 -0.67 5.50
C VAL A 109 -3.67 -0.81 6.22
N LEU A 110 -3.80 -1.77 7.15
CA LEU A 110 -5.02 -1.93 7.94
C LEU A 110 -5.30 -0.68 8.79
N LEU A 111 -4.30 -0.20 9.52
CA LEU A 111 -4.43 1.00 10.36
C LEU A 111 -4.69 2.25 9.52
N GLU A 112 -3.96 2.43 8.44
CA GLU A 112 -4.15 3.54 7.50
C GLU A 112 -5.53 3.54 6.87
N THR A 113 -6.03 2.37 6.48
CA THR A 113 -7.39 2.23 5.91
C THR A 113 -8.45 2.60 6.94
N ILE A 114 -8.32 2.13 8.18
CA ILE A 114 -9.27 2.44 9.25
C ILE A 114 -9.24 3.92 9.59
N LEU A 115 -8.04 4.45 9.90
CA LEU A 115 -7.87 5.85 10.27
C LEU A 115 -8.19 6.79 9.10
N GLY A 116 -7.72 6.44 7.90
CA GLY A 116 -8.02 7.18 6.68
C GLY A 116 -9.52 7.23 6.37
N THR A 117 -10.24 6.14 6.59
CA THR A 117 -11.71 6.11 6.45
C THR A 117 -12.38 7.04 7.47
N ILE A 118 -11.97 6.98 8.74
CA ILE A 118 -12.50 7.86 9.79
C ILE A 118 -12.27 9.33 9.42
N VAL A 119 -11.03 9.66 9.05
CA VAL A 119 -10.67 11.03 8.63
C VAL A 119 -11.45 11.44 7.39
N ALA A 120 -11.58 10.58 6.38
CA ALA A 120 -12.33 10.86 5.17
C ALA A 120 -13.82 11.13 5.45
N LEU A 121 -14.45 10.37 6.34
CA LEU A 121 -15.84 10.60 6.77
C LEU A 121 -16.00 11.97 7.44
N VAL A 122 -15.09 12.34 8.34
CA VAL A 122 -15.09 13.67 8.97
C VAL A 122 -14.92 14.77 7.92
N LEU A 123 -13.97 14.61 6.98
CA LEU A 123 -13.73 15.59 5.92
C LEU A 123 -14.85 15.64 4.86
N ASN A 124 -15.65 14.60 4.75
CA ASN A 124 -16.82 14.58 3.85
C ASN A 124 -18.01 15.35 4.44
N ALA A 125 -18.10 15.45 5.76
CA ALA A 125 -19.16 16.22 6.43
C ALA A 125 -19.09 17.72 6.07
N GLU A 126 -20.25 18.38 6.12
CA GLU A 126 -20.37 19.82 5.86
C GLU A 126 -20.22 20.60 7.16
N PHE A 127 -19.09 21.31 7.32
CA PHE A 127 -18.84 22.19 8.45
C PHE A 127 -18.01 23.41 8.06
N LYS A 128 -18.11 24.47 8.86
CA LYS A 128 -17.34 25.70 8.66
C LYS A 128 -15.84 25.44 8.86
N GLY A 129 -14.99 25.90 7.93
CA GLY A 129 -13.54 25.70 8.02
C GLY A 129 -13.03 24.36 7.45
N ARG A 130 -13.89 23.56 6.83
CA ARG A 130 -13.50 22.26 6.23
C ARG A 130 -12.25 22.35 5.35
N GLY A 131 -12.10 23.41 4.55
CA GLY A 131 -10.92 23.60 3.69
C GLY A 131 -9.62 23.72 4.50
N LEU A 132 -9.64 24.46 5.61
CA LEU A 132 -8.48 24.58 6.49
C LEU A 132 -8.12 23.25 7.16
N VAL A 133 -9.13 22.52 7.63
CA VAL A 133 -8.92 21.20 8.25
C VAL A 133 -8.33 20.20 7.23
N ARG A 134 -8.81 20.21 5.99
CA ARG A 134 -8.24 19.41 4.90
C ARG A 134 -6.76 19.74 4.65
N ALA A 135 -6.43 21.03 4.60
CA ALA A 135 -5.04 21.48 4.43
C ALA A 135 -4.16 21.05 5.62
N ALA A 136 -4.65 21.21 6.86
CA ALA A 136 -3.91 20.86 8.06
C ALA A 136 -3.62 19.34 8.17
N ILE A 137 -4.60 18.51 7.83
CA ILE A 137 -4.44 17.05 7.84
C ILE A 137 -3.38 16.59 6.81
N LEU A 138 -3.17 17.32 5.72
CA LEU A 138 -2.16 16.98 4.71
C LEU A 138 -0.72 17.33 5.11
N ILE A 139 -0.50 18.11 6.15
CA ILE A 139 0.84 18.54 6.58
C ILE A 139 1.80 17.35 6.78
N PRO A 140 1.44 16.27 7.50
CA PRO A 140 2.34 15.13 7.68
C PRO A 140 2.82 14.52 6.36
N TRP A 141 1.92 14.37 5.42
CA TRP A 141 2.25 13.81 4.10
C TRP A 141 3.13 14.75 3.27
N ALA A 142 2.90 16.06 3.35
CA ALA A 142 3.63 17.06 2.59
C ALA A 142 5.08 17.28 3.07
N ILE A 143 5.40 16.93 4.32
CA ILE A 143 6.77 17.04 4.86
C ILE A 143 7.70 16.05 4.15
N PRO A 144 8.89 16.48 3.66
CA PRO A 144 9.86 15.56 3.08
C PRO A 144 10.20 14.40 4.03
N THR A 145 10.30 13.18 3.50
CA THR A 145 10.47 11.97 4.32
C THR A 145 11.71 12.02 5.23
N ILE A 146 12.82 12.59 4.72
CA ILE A 146 14.04 12.74 5.52
C ILE A 146 13.82 13.67 6.74
N VAL A 147 13.03 14.72 6.59
CA VAL A 147 12.71 15.65 7.68
C VAL A 147 11.81 14.95 8.71
N SER A 148 10.76 14.28 8.24
CA SER A 148 9.88 13.48 9.11
C SER A 148 10.67 12.43 9.89
N ALA A 149 11.56 11.69 9.23
CA ALA A 149 12.39 10.67 9.87
C ALA A 149 13.30 11.26 10.96
N LYS A 150 13.93 12.41 10.70
CA LYS A 150 14.77 13.08 11.70
C LYS A 150 13.95 13.61 12.88
N MET A 151 12.80 14.23 12.60
CA MET A 151 11.90 14.73 13.64
C MET A 151 11.45 13.60 14.57
N TRP A 152 10.96 12.48 13.99
CA TRP A 152 10.54 11.34 14.77
C TRP A 152 11.68 10.64 15.50
N SER A 153 12.89 10.56 14.90
CA SER A 153 14.08 10.03 15.55
C SER A 153 14.44 10.83 16.82
N TRP A 154 14.24 12.14 16.82
CA TRP A 154 14.43 12.99 18.00
C TRP A 154 13.31 12.81 19.03
N MET A 155 12.06 12.74 18.57
CA MET A 155 10.91 12.55 19.46
C MET A 155 10.93 11.20 20.18
N LEU A 156 11.46 10.16 19.52
CA LEU A 156 11.58 8.78 20.02
C LEU A 156 12.91 8.48 20.71
N ASN A 157 13.77 9.49 20.88
CA ASN A 157 15.10 9.29 21.51
C ASN A 157 14.94 8.85 22.97
N ASP A 158 15.78 7.92 23.40
CA ASP A 158 15.77 7.35 24.76
C ASP A 158 16.29 8.33 25.84
N GLN A 159 17.15 9.27 25.47
CA GLN A 159 17.77 10.20 26.43
C GLN A 159 17.01 11.52 26.59
N PHE A 160 16.48 12.07 25.51
CA PHE A 160 15.87 13.41 25.49
C PHE A 160 14.55 13.48 24.71
N GLY A 161 14.03 12.33 24.28
CA GLY A 161 12.81 12.28 23.46
C GLY A 161 11.55 12.67 24.22
N ILE A 162 10.81 13.65 23.67
CA ILE A 162 9.58 14.16 24.29
C ILE A 162 8.52 13.08 24.51
N LEU A 163 8.47 12.04 23.67
CA LEU A 163 7.50 10.97 23.81
C LEU A 163 7.80 10.08 25.01
N ASN A 164 9.07 9.82 25.30
CA ASN A 164 9.46 9.11 26.52
C ASN A 164 9.09 9.91 27.77
N ASP A 165 9.38 11.22 27.80
CA ASP A 165 9.03 12.09 28.92
C ASP A 165 7.50 12.10 29.13
N LEU A 166 6.75 12.23 28.05
CA LEU A 166 5.27 12.22 28.11
C LEU A 166 4.73 10.89 28.63
N PHE A 167 5.21 9.76 28.11
CA PHE A 167 4.72 8.44 28.48
C PHE A 167 5.10 8.03 29.92
N VAL A 168 6.27 8.43 30.39
CA VAL A 168 6.65 8.25 31.80
C VAL A 168 5.75 9.09 32.72
N ARG A 169 5.52 10.37 32.38
CA ARG A 169 4.65 11.25 33.18
C ARG A 169 3.19 10.78 33.22
N LEU A 170 2.71 10.18 32.13
CA LEU A 170 1.34 9.63 32.07
C LEU A 170 1.25 8.23 32.70
N GLY A 171 2.36 7.64 33.13
CA GLY A 171 2.39 6.30 33.73
C GLY A 171 2.18 5.15 32.74
N PHE A 172 2.41 5.38 31.45
CA PHE A 172 2.33 4.32 30.43
C PHE A 172 3.59 3.47 30.37
N ILE A 173 4.73 4.02 30.75
CA ILE A 173 6.02 3.33 30.83
C ILE A 173 6.73 3.75 32.13
N ASP A 174 7.50 2.82 32.71
CA ASP A 174 8.21 3.08 33.97
C ASP A 174 9.55 3.81 33.76
N ALA A 175 10.14 3.65 32.57
CA ALA A 175 11.43 4.25 32.21
C ALA A 175 11.49 4.54 30.71
N PRO A 176 12.38 5.47 30.27
CA PRO A 176 12.59 5.74 28.86
C PRO A 176 12.98 4.49 28.05
N ILE A 177 12.38 4.34 26.89
CA ILE A 177 12.57 3.20 25.97
C ILE A 177 13.36 3.67 24.74
N ALA A 178 14.33 2.86 24.31
CA ALA A 178 15.04 3.04 23.04
C ALA A 178 14.20 2.47 21.88
N TRP A 179 13.13 3.15 21.50
CA TRP A 179 12.07 2.68 20.59
C TRP A 179 12.57 2.08 19.28
N ALA A 180 13.56 2.70 18.65
CA ALA A 180 14.10 2.25 17.36
C ALA A 180 15.31 1.30 17.48
N ALA A 181 15.87 1.13 18.68
CA ALA A 181 17.09 0.35 18.88
C ALA A 181 16.83 -1.09 19.37
N THR A 182 15.63 -1.38 19.88
CA THR A 182 15.26 -2.72 20.35
C THR A 182 14.37 -3.43 19.36
N ALA A 183 14.58 -4.73 19.16
CA ALA A 183 13.79 -5.53 18.22
C ALA A 183 12.29 -5.54 18.56
N ASP A 184 11.96 -5.50 19.85
CA ASP A 184 10.59 -5.57 20.34
C ASP A 184 9.76 -4.30 20.06
N THR A 185 10.41 -3.13 20.06
CA THR A 185 9.73 -1.84 19.90
C THR A 185 9.94 -1.20 18.53
N ALA A 186 10.97 -1.61 17.78
CA ALA A 186 11.32 -1.00 16.50
C ALA A 186 10.15 -1.09 15.48
N MET A 187 9.49 -2.24 15.42
CA MET A 187 8.33 -2.41 14.52
C MET A 187 7.19 -1.45 14.87
N PHE A 188 6.88 -1.29 16.16
CA PHE A 188 5.87 -0.33 16.62
C PHE A 188 6.26 1.11 16.31
N ALA A 189 7.52 1.48 16.55
CA ALA A 189 8.03 2.82 16.26
C ALA A 189 7.90 3.16 14.76
N VAL A 190 8.30 2.25 13.88
CA VAL A 190 8.22 2.45 12.43
C VAL A 190 6.76 2.52 11.98
N LEU A 191 5.88 1.63 12.46
CA LEU A 191 4.45 1.66 12.16
C LEU A 191 3.80 2.98 12.60
N MET A 192 4.11 3.49 13.78
CA MET A 192 3.56 4.74 14.27
C MET A 192 3.93 5.92 13.37
N VAL A 193 5.18 5.98 12.94
CA VAL A 193 5.67 7.04 12.04
C VAL A 193 5.05 6.93 10.66
N ASP A 194 4.98 5.73 10.12
CA ASP A 194 4.45 5.44 8.79
C ASP A 194 2.95 5.78 8.71
N VAL A 195 2.17 5.24 9.63
CA VAL A 195 0.73 5.51 9.73
C VAL A 195 0.44 7.01 9.90
N TRP A 196 1.21 7.72 10.75
CA TRP A 196 1.06 9.17 10.88
C TRP A 196 1.31 9.90 9.57
N LYS A 197 2.31 9.48 8.80
CA LYS A 197 2.73 10.14 7.57
C LYS A 197 1.80 9.85 6.39
N THR A 198 1.30 8.63 6.27
CA THR A 198 0.61 8.13 5.07
C THR A 198 -0.91 8.15 5.18
N THR A 199 -1.48 8.06 6.39
CA THR A 199 -2.93 8.18 6.63
C THR A 199 -3.60 9.38 5.94
N PRO A 200 -2.99 10.60 5.91
CA PRO A 200 -3.59 11.74 5.21
C PRO A 200 -3.84 11.48 3.72
N PHE A 201 -2.91 10.83 3.03
CA PHE A 201 -3.04 10.51 1.62
C PHE A 201 -4.11 9.43 1.39
N MET A 202 -4.12 8.39 2.22
CA MET A 202 -5.17 7.38 2.25
C MET A 202 -6.56 8.02 2.44
N ALA A 203 -6.67 8.95 3.40
CA ALA A 203 -7.91 9.67 3.65
C ALA A 203 -8.41 10.47 2.45
N LEU A 204 -7.50 11.09 1.67
CA LEU A 204 -7.89 11.82 0.46
C LEU A 204 -8.40 10.90 -0.64
N LEU A 205 -7.77 9.75 -0.85
CA LEU A 205 -8.22 8.78 -1.85
C LEU A 205 -9.62 8.24 -1.49
N ILE A 206 -9.83 7.93 -0.23
CA ILE A 206 -11.15 7.48 0.27
C ILE A 206 -12.18 8.62 0.17
N LEU A 207 -11.80 9.85 0.51
CA LEU A 207 -12.67 11.03 0.40
C LEU A 207 -13.11 11.25 -1.06
N ALA A 208 -12.20 11.09 -2.02
CA ALA A 208 -12.55 11.18 -3.44
C ALA A 208 -13.61 10.14 -3.80
N GLY A 209 -13.49 8.92 -3.30
CA GLY A 209 -14.53 7.89 -3.47
C GLY A 209 -15.86 8.24 -2.82
N LEU A 210 -15.84 8.78 -1.60
CA LEU A 210 -17.05 9.23 -0.90
C LEU A 210 -17.79 10.34 -1.65
N GLN A 211 -17.06 11.26 -2.28
CA GLN A 211 -17.65 12.35 -3.05
C GLN A 211 -18.33 11.91 -4.35
N MET A 212 -18.05 10.71 -4.82
CA MET A 212 -18.74 10.13 -5.99
C MET A 212 -20.10 9.51 -5.65
N VAL A 213 -20.40 9.29 -4.38
CA VAL A 213 -21.68 8.72 -3.94
C VAL A 213 -22.76 9.81 -3.98
N PRO A 214 -23.86 9.63 -4.71
CA PRO A 214 -24.95 10.60 -4.76
C PRO A 214 -25.56 10.84 -3.37
N LYS A 215 -25.84 12.12 -3.06
CA LYS A 215 -26.45 12.49 -1.77
C LYS A 215 -27.85 11.91 -1.58
N ASP A 216 -28.60 11.77 -2.64
CA ASP A 216 -29.97 11.23 -2.63
C ASP A 216 -30.05 9.83 -1.96
N ILE A 217 -28.98 9.04 -2.06
CA ILE A 217 -28.90 7.73 -1.39
C ILE A 217 -28.89 7.88 0.14
N TYR A 218 -28.19 8.87 0.67
CA TYR A 218 -28.15 9.15 2.10
C TYR A 218 -29.45 9.74 2.60
N GLU A 219 -30.06 10.65 1.81
CA GLU A 219 -31.37 11.24 2.13
C GLU A 219 -32.47 10.18 2.15
N ALA A 220 -32.49 9.26 1.20
CA ALA A 220 -33.41 8.13 1.19
C ALA A 220 -33.23 7.23 2.42
N ALA A 221 -31.98 6.94 2.80
CA ALA A 221 -31.68 6.14 4.00
C ALA A 221 -32.11 6.84 5.30
N GLU A 222 -32.05 8.15 5.35
CA GLU A 222 -32.49 8.97 6.48
C GLU A 222 -34.02 8.97 6.58
N ILE A 223 -34.75 9.12 5.45
CA ILE A 223 -36.21 9.01 5.40
C ILE A 223 -36.67 7.64 5.86
N ASP A 224 -35.96 6.57 5.48
CA ASP A 224 -36.24 5.19 5.93
C ASP A 224 -35.88 4.93 7.41
N GLY A 225 -35.30 5.91 8.11
CA GLY A 225 -34.92 5.80 9.51
C GLY A 225 -33.77 4.82 9.75
N ILE A 226 -32.92 4.56 8.76
CA ILE A 226 -31.81 3.62 8.87
C ILE A 226 -30.66 4.27 9.65
N HIS A 227 -30.20 3.57 10.72
CA HIS A 227 -29.10 4.06 11.55
C HIS A 227 -27.82 4.30 10.73
N PRO A 228 -27.08 5.44 10.92
CA PRO A 228 -25.92 5.82 10.12
C PRO A 228 -24.82 4.75 10.01
N VAL A 229 -24.55 4.02 11.11
CA VAL A 229 -23.59 2.90 11.10
C VAL A 229 -24.01 1.79 10.11
N LYS A 230 -25.32 1.50 10.04
CA LYS A 230 -25.85 0.50 9.10
C LYS A 230 -25.77 1.00 7.66
N VAL A 231 -26.02 2.30 7.45
CA VAL A 231 -25.82 2.96 6.13
C VAL A 231 -24.36 2.86 5.71
N PHE A 232 -23.42 3.15 6.62
CA PHE A 232 -22.00 3.02 6.32
C PHE A 232 -21.62 1.63 5.80
N PHE A 233 -21.95 0.56 6.56
CA PHE A 233 -21.53 -0.80 6.19
C PHE A 233 -22.31 -1.39 5.02
N LYS A 234 -23.60 -1.06 4.85
CA LYS A 234 -24.46 -1.66 3.83
C LYS A 234 -24.56 -0.86 2.54
N VAL A 235 -24.26 0.44 2.58
CA VAL A 235 -24.41 1.34 1.43
C VAL A 235 -23.07 2.00 1.10
N THR A 236 -22.54 2.79 2.02
CA THR A 236 -21.33 3.59 1.76
C THR A 236 -20.14 2.73 1.42
N LEU A 237 -19.80 1.77 2.28
CA LEU A 237 -18.62 0.92 2.13
C LEU A 237 -18.62 0.10 0.82
N PRO A 238 -19.73 -0.55 0.42
CA PRO A 238 -19.80 -1.21 -0.88
C PRO A 238 -19.63 -0.26 -2.08
N LEU A 239 -20.20 0.94 -2.02
CA LEU A 239 -20.14 1.92 -3.12
C LEU A 239 -18.73 2.51 -3.29
N ILE A 240 -18.00 2.75 -2.19
CA ILE A 240 -16.62 3.25 -2.24
C ILE A 240 -15.58 2.14 -2.39
N LYS A 241 -15.99 0.87 -2.44
CA LYS A 241 -15.07 -0.27 -2.57
C LYS A 241 -14.05 -0.09 -3.70
N PRO A 242 -14.41 0.39 -4.92
CA PRO A 242 -13.40 0.63 -5.96
C PRO A 242 -12.33 1.65 -5.56
N ALA A 243 -12.73 2.72 -4.86
CA ALA A 243 -11.78 3.71 -4.35
C ALA A 243 -10.90 3.15 -3.25
N LEU A 244 -11.46 2.33 -2.34
CA LEU A 244 -10.69 1.62 -1.33
C LEU A 244 -9.65 0.67 -1.95
N MET A 245 -10.02 -0.07 -3.01
CA MET A 245 -9.08 -0.97 -3.71
C MET A 245 -7.95 -0.23 -4.42
N VAL A 246 -8.12 1.04 -4.74
CA VAL A 246 -7.05 1.89 -5.29
C VAL A 246 -6.20 2.49 -4.18
N ALA A 247 -6.78 2.74 -3.02
CA ALA A 247 -6.11 3.35 -1.87
C ALA A 247 -5.22 2.36 -1.11
N VAL A 248 -5.61 1.08 -1.06
CA VAL A 248 -4.90 -0.06 -0.43
C VAL A 248 -3.94 -0.73 -1.41
#